data_c07e22cbc6be0b8e119c036d4e6dc028
#
_entry.id   c07e22cbc6be0b8e119c036d4e6dc028
#
_cell.length_a   1.000
_cell.length_b   1.000
_cell.length_c   1.000
_cell.angle_alpha   90.00
_cell.angle_beta   90.00
_cell.angle_gamma   90.00
#
_symmetry.space_group_name_H-M   'P 1'
#
loop_
_entity.id
_entity.type
_entity.pdbx_description
1 polymer ?
#
loop_
_entity_poly.entity_id
_entity_poly.type
_entity_poly.pdbx_seq_one_letter_code
_entity_poly.pdbx_strand_id
1 'polypeptide(L)'
;MQWWKLEGEELHRSVYAAAQSIQQSDPRVADLLAWADLYNDQARDDWAMRGLFRDRRARINALQSIVDTVTAKLARSRTRPWIVTASGDWEARSRAKLSTLWLDGQFEALSIYEKADVVLQDAAIFGAGALKLYHQDGELNADVVWPGDLFVDPREERHRCVRTLYQVAGYDKGVLAARYPKHRAAIERAGSYEDRALRAHGTGPADLVQVIEVWRLPDGDAACGRHVIVIDGACLLDEEWERDCFPFAVLQWSRAPLRFWGSGLVALLSGAQAQLNRIAATLEDAYEHCPPASLWCESDAQIDVLKIDNSPWKIHTYQTGSQPPFVLTPNAISGDFSMREETLLSRMYAISGVSEMSAASVKPAGLNSGKAMLVHQDVESERFYAQARALEQWHVAVAQHLIALAEEVVEDEEIEDKSALDALGGRKTLEAVSYVDARLGDRPHMIRVFPVSSLATSPQGRLQQVADLMQLGILTDTNAARELLEFPDLDRYNAVESAGRDLVDRTIGECLRGNPKTAHPLMPLDYVVRKGTLEHDLAELDGCDEDGLQCLRDFISMAQTLMVAAAPPPAPALPGAPMPGGPMPPGGAMPPAPPEMGVAP
;
A
#
# COMPACT_ATOMS: atom_id res chain seq x y z
N MET A 1 33.96 13.32 14.27
CA MET A 1 34.61 12.30 15.10
C MET A 1 34.08 10.94 14.65
N GLN A 2 34.94 9.92 14.51
CA GLN A 2 34.52 8.59 14.03
C GLN A 2 34.06 7.77 15.26
N TRP A 3 32.81 7.96 15.70
CA TRP A 3 32.25 7.32 16.89
C TRP A 3 32.30 5.79 16.81
N TRP A 4 32.23 5.21 15.62
CA TRP A 4 32.26 3.75 15.40
C TRP A 4 33.61 3.09 15.72
N LYS A 5 34.64 3.89 16.07
CA LYS A 5 35.96 3.41 16.53
C LYS A 5 36.18 3.64 18.01
N LEU A 6 35.21 4.23 18.72
CA LEU A 6 35.32 4.53 20.15
C LEU A 6 34.63 3.46 20.98
N GLU A 7 35.04 3.35 22.26
CA GLU A 7 34.48 2.40 23.21
C GLU A 7 34.12 3.11 24.53
N GLY A 8 33.23 2.48 25.32
CA GLY A 8 32.90 2.92 26.67
C GLY A 8 32.25 4.30 26.77
N GLU A 9 32.74 5.12 27.74
CA GLU A 9 32.14 6.44 28.00
C GLU A 9 32.31 7.46 26.85
N GLU A 10 33.33 7.32 26.04
CA GLU A 10 33.56 8.23 24.92
C GLU A 10 32.60 7.95 23.77
N LEU A 11 32.14 6.69 23.62
CA LEU A 11 31.20 6.28 22.58
C LEU A 11 29.87 7.02 22.70
N HIS A 12 29.20 6.93 23.86
CA HIS A 12 27.86 7.54 23.98
C HIS A 12 27.88 9.06 23.82
N ARG A 13 28.92 9.74 24.37
CA ARG A 13 29.09 11.19 24.19
C ARG A 13 29.30 11.57 22.74
N SER A 14 30.11 10.78 22.01
CA SER A 14 30.39 11.05 20.59
C SER A 14 29.17 10.80 19.71
N VAL A 15 28.41 9.71 19.95
CA VAL A 15 27.17 9.42 19.23
C VAL A 15 26.13 10.51 19.50
N TYR A 16 25.94 10.89 20.77
CA TYR A 16 24.99 11.92 21.17
C TYR A 16 25.32 13.29 20.52
N ALA A 17 26.59 13.70 20.58
CA ALA A 17 27.05 14.94 19.96
C ALA A 17 26.90 14.91 18.42
N ALA A 18 27.19 13.77 17.77
CA ALA A 18 27.03 13.60 16.33
C ALA A 18 25.55 13.71 15.93
N ALA A 19 24.65 13.01 16.60
CA ALA A 19 23.22 13.05 16.34
C ALA A 19 22.65 14.46 16.54
N GLN A 20 22.99 15.13 17.64
CA GLN A 20 22.58 16.52 17.87
C GLN A 20 23.08 17.47 16.79
N SER A 21 24.35 17.33 16.37
CA SER A 21 24.91 18.18 15.32
C SER A 21 24.17 18.01 13.99
N ILE A 22 23.85 16.74 13.61
CA ILE A 22 23.10 16.45 12.39
C ILE A 22 21.68 16.99 12.50
N GLN A 23 20.99 16.73 13.60
CA GLN A 23 19.62 17.20 13.84
C GLN A 23 19.53 18.75 13.84
N GLN A 24 20.53 19.44 14.37
CA GLN A 24 20.56 20.91 14.35
C GLN A 24 20.83 21.48 12.97
N SER A 25 21.62 20.80 12.15
CA SER A 25 21.99 21.22 10.81
C SER A 25 20.97 20.81 9.73
N ASP A 26 20.04 19.91 10.05
CA ASP A 26 19.01 19.47 9.11
C ASP A 26 17.80 20.41 9.11
N PRO A 27 17.62 21.22 8.05
CA PRO A 27 16.47 22.13 7.94
C PRO A 27 15.16 21.38 7.66
N ARG A 28 15.24 20.11 7.27
CA ARG A 28 14.13 19.29 6.79
C ARG A 28 13.02 19.15 7.82
N VAL A 29 13.35 18.98 9.11
CA VAL A 29 12.35 18.76 10.17
C VAL A 29 11.34 19.91 10.24
N ALA A 30 11.78 21.16 10.06
CA ALA A 30 10.89 22.31 10.04
C ALA A 30 9.94 22.27 8.83
N ASP A 31 10.45 21.86 7.66
CA ASP A 31 9.64 21.70 6.46
C ASP A 31 8.63 20.56 6.61
N LEU A 32 9.04 19.41 7.15
CA LEU A 32 8.14 18.26 7.39
C LEU A 32 6.97 18.65 8.31
N LEU A 33 7.24 19.38 9.37
CA LEU A 33 6.19 19.86 10.28
C LEU A 33 5.25 20.87 9.60
N ALA A 34 5.80 21.77 8.78
CA ALA A 34 4.99 22.71 8.01
C ALA A 34 4.11 21.99 6.98
N TRP A 35 4.59 20.90 6.36
CA TRP A 35 3.80 20.08 5.44
C TRP A 35 2.71 19.29 6.17
N ALA A 36 3.00 18.75 7.36
CA ALA A 36 1.99 18.12 8.21
C ALA A 36 0.87 19.09 8.58
N ASP A 37 1.23 20.30 9.03
CA ASP A 37 0.27 21.36 9.35
C ASP A 37 -0.59 21.75 8.14
N LEU A 38 0.04 21.83 6.97
CA LEU A 38 -0.65 22.21 5.73
C LEU A 38 -1.61 21.10 5.27
N TYR A 39 -1.21 19.83 5.39
CA TYR A 39 -2.06 18.67 5.07
C TYR A 39 -3.25 18.55 6.03
N ASN A 40 -3.02 18.72 7.33
CA ASN A 40 -4.05 18.63 8.38
C ASN A 40 -4.91 19.89 8.49
N ASP A 41 -4.69 20.89 7.63
CA ASP A 41 -5.33 22.22 7.72
C ASP A 41 -5.16 22.90 9.08
N GLN A 42 -4.10 22.55 9.79
CA GLN A 42 -3.71 23.19 11.04
C GLN A 42 -2.81 24.38 10.71
N ALA A 43 -3.34 25.61 10.80
CA ALA A 43 -2.45 26.76 10.80
C ALA A 43 -1.60 26.71 12.06
N ARG A 44 -0.31 26.66 11.93
CA ARG A 44 0.56 27.15 12.99
C ARG A 44 0.25 28.65 13.15
N ASP A 45 -0.62 28.95 14.06
CA ASP A 45 -0.84 30.33 14.46
C ASP A 45 0.51 30.89 14.89
N ASP A 46 1.03 31.85 14.13
CA ASP A 46 1.97 32.81 14.67
C ASP A 46 1.34 33.31 15.97
N TRP A 47 1.88 32.88 17.11
CA TRP A 47 1.29 33.18 18.42
C TRP A 47 1.16 34.67 18.68
N ALA A 48 1.82 35.51 17.90
CA ALA A 48 1.68 36.97 17.89
C ALA A 48 0.26 37.42 17.45
N MET A 49 -0.49 36.61 16.71
CA MET A 49 -1.86 36.91 16.25
C MET A 49 -2.97 36.27 17.08
N ARG A 50 -2.62 35.44 18.09
CA ARG A 50 -3.60 34.70 18.93
C ARG A 50 -4.57 35.57 19.74
N GLY A 51 -4.32 36.87 19.85
CA GLY A 51 -5.13 37.75 20.68
C GLY A 51 -6.30 38.44 20.00
N LEU A 52 -6.30 38.62 18.67
CA LEU A 52 -7.24 39.50 17.98
C LEU A 52 -8.21 38.78 17.03
N PHE A 53 -7.85 37.64 16.44
CA PHE A 53 -8.70 36.95 15.46
C PHE A 53 -8.61 35.44 15.62
N ARG A 54 -9.33 34.93 16.63
CA ARG A 54 -9.48 33.51 16.82
C ARG A 54 -10.41 32.95 15.74
N ASP A 55 -9.82 32.28 14.71
CA ASP A 55 -10.39 31.03 14.22
C ASP A 55 -11.54 31.01 13.21
N ARG A 56 -11.68 31.96 12.30
CA ARG A 56 -12.72 31.81 11.25
C ARG A 56 -12.28 32.17 9.83
N ARG A 57 -11.00 32.06 9.53
CA ARG A 57 -10.59 32.27 8.15
C ARG A 57 -10.99 31.06 7.32
N ALA A 58 -11.75 31.28 6.26
CA ALA A 58 -12.08 30.26 5.29
C ALA A 58 -10.80 29.65 4.70
N ARG A 59 -10.73 28.34 4.69
CA ARG A 59 -9.64 27.58 4.12
C ARG A 59 -10.20 26.54 3.17
N ILE A 60 -9.48 26.29 2.10
CA ILE A 60 -9.85 25.29 1.10
C ILE A 60 -8.71 24.28 1.05
N ASN A 61 -8.87 23.13 1.73
CA ASN A 61 -7.86 22.09 1.76
C ASN A 61 -7.98 21.16 0.53
N ALA A 62 -7.55 21.68 -0.62
CA ALA A 62 -7.49 20.87 -1.84
C ALA A 62 -6.36 19.85 -1.80
N LEU A 63 -5.29 20.15 -1.04
CA LEU A 63 -4.11 19.32 -0.92
C LEU A 63 -4.40 17.96 -0.31
N GLN A 64 -5.17 17.91 0.78
CA GLN A 64 -5.58 16.66 1.43
C GLN A 64 -6.37 15.78 0.46
N SER A 65 -7.38 16.35 -0.22
CA SER A 65 -8.18 15.61 -1.21
C SER A 65 -7.32 15.00 -2.32
N ILE A 66 -6.30 15.72 -2.79
CA ILE A 66 -5.38 15.25 -3.82
C ILE A 66 -4.52 14.08 -3.28
N VAL A 67 -3.89 14.25 -2.12
CA VAL A 67 -3.03 13.24 -1.50
C VAL A 67 -3.82 11.96 -1.24
N ASP A 68 -4.99 12.07 -0.59
CA ASP A 68 -5.84 10.93 -0.26
C ASP A 68 -6.34 10.18 -1.50
N THR A 69 -6.64 10.92 -2.57
CA THR A 69 -7.06 10.31 -3.84
C THR A 69 -5.93 9.48 -4.46
N VAL A 70 -4.71 10.02 -4.49
CA VAL A 70 -3.56 9.33 -5.10
C VAL A 70 -3.15 8.11 -4.26
N THR A 71 -3.02 8.28 -2.94
CA THR A 71 -2.65 7.19 -2.04
C THR A 71 -3.69 6.07 -2.07
N ALA A 72 -4.99 6.39 -2.04
CA ALA A 72 -6.05 5.41 -2.17
C ALA A 72 -6.04 4.67 -3.53
N LYS A 73 -5.66 5.33 -4.63
CA LYS A 73 -5.51 4.67 -5.93
C LYS A 73 -4.33 3.69 -5.93
N LEU A 74 -3.19 4.08 -5.39
CA LEU A 74 -2.00 3.24 -5.31
C LEU A 74 -2.20 2.05 -4.35
N ALA A 75 -2.81 2.28 -3.20
CA ALA A 75 -3.10 1.26 -2.19
C ALA A 75 -4.06 0.16 -2.67
N ARG A 76 -4.89 0.44 -3.70
CA ARG A 76 -5.78 -0.57 -4.29
C ARG A 76 -5.03 -1.74 -4.94
N SER A 77 -3.86 -1.50 -5.48
CA SER A 77 -3.03 -2.54 -6.08
C SER A 77 -2.20 -3.25 -5.01
N ARG A 78 -2.84 -4.09 -4.19
CA ARG A 78 -2.11 -4.95 -3.26
C ARG A 78 -1.20 -5.87 -4.06
N THR A 79 0.07 -5.90 -3.69
CA THR A 79 1.07 -6.74 -4.34
C THR A 79 1.54 -7.81 -3.37
N ARG A 80 1.66 -9.06 -3.84
CA ARG A 80 2.17 -10.16 -3.03
C ARG A 80 3.59 -10.51 -3.45
N PRO A 81 4.51 -10.65 -2.50
CA PRO A 81 5.83 -11.19 -2.79
C PRO A 81 5.72 -12.68 -3.13
N TRP A 82 6.44 -13.09 -4.16
CA TRP A 82 6.52 -14.45 -4.63
C TRP A 82 7.98 -14.84 -4.81
N ILE A 83 8.35 -15.98 -4.24
CA ILE A 83 9.72 -16.47 -4.31
C ILE A 83 9.84 -17.41 -5.50
N VAL A 84 10.80 -17.10 -6.38
CA VAL A 84 11.13 -17.88 -7.58
C VAL A 84 12.54 -18.40 -7.44
N THR A 85 12.72 -19.70 -7.65
CA THR A 85 14.02 -20.37 -7.65
C THR A 85 14.45 -20.70 -9.07
N ALA A 86 15.73 -21.05 -9.26
CA ALA A 86 16.23 -21.57 -10.52
C ALA A 86 15.55 -22.91 -10.86
N SER A 87 15.33 -23.16 -12.16
CA SER A 87 14.69 -24.39 -12.64
C SER A 87 15.55 -25.63 -12.40
N GLY A 88 14.91 -26.79 -12.17
CA GLY A 88 15.55 -28.10 -12.16
C GLY A 88 15.82 -28.70 -10.77
N ASP A 89 15.38 -28.05 -9.69
CA ASP A 89 15.45 -28.59 -8.34
C ASP A 89 14.05 -28.58 -7.71
N TRP A 90 13.43 -29.75 -7.65
CA TRP A 90 12.08 -29.93 -7.07
C TRP A 90 12.03 -29.51 -5.60
N GLU A 91 13.07 -29.85 -4.82
CA GLU A 91 13.15 -29.49 -3.41
C GLU A 91 13.20 -27.96 -3.23
N ALA A 92 14.01 -27.26 -4.03
CA ALA A 92 14.07 -25.81 -4.00
C ALA A 92 12.73 -25.17 -4.38
N ARG A 93 11.99 -25.71 -5.35
CA ARG A 93 10.65 -25.23 -5.70
C ARG A 93 9.62 -25.50 -4.61
N SER A 94 9.67 -26.67 -3.99
CA SER A 94 8.79 -27.00 -2.88
C SER A 94 9.02 -26.07 -1.69
N ARG A 95 10.27 -25.84 -1.33
CA ARG A 95 10.64 -24.88 -0.27
C ARG A 95 10.27 -23.44 -0.64
N ALA A 96 10.44 -23.02 -1.89
CA ALA A 96 10.03 -21.69 -2.35
C ALA A 96 8.50 -21.47 -2.23
N LYS A 97 7.70 -22.52 -2.48
CA LYS A 97 6.25 -22.46 -2.23
C LYS A 97 5.94 -22.29 -0.73
N LEU A 98 6.62 -23.05 0.13
CA LEU A 98 6.47 -22.92 1.59
C LEU A 98 6.94 -21.55 2.08
N SER A 99 8.09 -21.04 1.59
CA SER A 99 8.58 -19.71 1.93
C SER A 99 7.62 -18.60 1.48
N THR A 100 6.95 -18.78 0.32
CA THR A 100 5.94 -17.83 -0.16
C THR A 100 4.71 -17.84 0.73
N LEU A 101 4.25 -19.01 1.19
CA LEU A 101 3.13 -19.15 2.13
C LEU A 101 3.48 -18.57 3.49
N TRP A 102 4.71 -18.81 3.96
CA TRP A 102 5.22 -18.24 5.20
C TRP A 102 5.26 -16.70 5.14
N LEU A 103 5.79 -16.13 4.05
CA LEU A 103 5.79 -14.68 3.83
C LEU A 103 4.38 -14.09 3.82
N ASP A 104 3.44 -14.72 3.12
CA ASP A 104 2.03 -14.31 3.14
C ASP A 104 1.49 -14.26 4.57
N GLY A 105 1.77 -15.29 5.38
CA GLY A 105 1.38 -15.35 6.78
C GLY A 105 2.02 -14.26 7.63
N GLN A 106 3.31 -13.98 7.44
CA GLN A 106 4.00 -12.90 8.15
C GLN A 106 3.49 -11.51 7.76
N PHE A 107 3.17 -11.29 6.48
CA PHE A 107 2.59 -10.03 6.01
C PHE A 107 1.24 -9.75 6.69
N GLU A 108 0.40 -10.76 6.88
CA GLU A 108 -0.87 -10.64 7.61
C GLU A 108 -0.63 -10.48 9.12
N ALA A 109 0.22 -11.31 9.74
CA ALA A 109 0.49 -11.26 11.18
C ALA A 109 1.05 -9.92 11.64
N LEU A 110 1.96 -9.34 10.84
CA LEU A 110 2.57 -8.04 11.10
C LEU A 110 1.74 -6.87 10.55
N SER A 111 0.58 -7.12 9.93
CA SER A 111 -0.27 -6.10 9.30
C SER A 111 0.51 -5.21 8.32
N ILE A 112 1.37 -5.82 7.49
CA ILE A 112 2.27 -5.06 6.59
C ILE A 112 1.46 -4.23 5.58
N TYR A 113 0.30 -4.72 5.11
CA TYR A 113 -0.52 -3.97 4.15
C TYR A 113 -1.13 -2.71 4.75
N GLU A 114 -1.61 -2.76 6.00
CA GLU A 114 -2.12 -1.58 6.72
C GLU A 114 -0.99 -0.58 7.00
N LYS A 115 0.17 -1.08 7.39
CA LYS A 115 1.38 -0.25 7.60
C LYS A 115 1.89 0.33 6.28
N ALA A 116 1.78 -0.39 5.16
CA ALA A 116 2.11 0.11 3.83
C ALA A 116 1.27 1.32 3.44
N ASP A 117 -0.03 1.34 3.78
CA ASP A 117 -0.91 2.48 3.53
C ASP A 117 -0.43 3.73 4.28
N VAL A 118 0.00 3.58 5.54
CA VAL A 118 0.58 4.68 6.34
C VAL A 118 1.91 5.13 5.76
N VAL A 119 2.82 4.21 5.45
CA VAL A 119 4.13 4.50 4.84
C VAL A 119 3.97 5.20 3.49
N LEU A 120 2.97 4.81 2.68
CA LEU A 120 2.67 5.45 1.39
C LEU A 120 2.14 6.87 1.58
N GLN A 121 1.28 7.08 2.57
CA GLN A 121 0.76 8.41 2.92
C GLN A 121 1.89 9.31 3.42
N ASP A 122 2.76 8.80 4.31
CA ASP A 122 3.94 9.52 4.78
C ASP A 122 4.88 9.88 3.61
N ALA A 123 5.11 8.95 2.68
CA ALA A 123 5.91 9.22 1.49
C ALA A 123 5.29 10.32 0.61
N ALA A 124 3.97 10.35 0.44
CA ALA A 124 3.26 11.37 -0.32
C ALA A 124 3.33 12.75 0.36
N ILE A 125 3.27 12.79 1.69
CA ILE A 125 3.30 14.02 2.47
C ILE A 125 4.75 14.52 2.65
N PHE A 126 5.62 13.67 3.19
CA PHE A 126 6.97 14.03 3.64
C PHE A 126 8.07 13.75 2.61
N GLY A 127 7.75 13.05 1.52
CA GLY A 127 8.70 12.64 0.49
C GLY A 127 9.30 11.27 0.69
N ALA A 128 9.29 10.74 1.90
CA ALA A 128 9.66 9.38 2.24
C ALA A 128 8.77 8.85 3.37
N GLY A 129 8.53 7.55 3.39
CA GLY A 129 7.95 6.81 4.50
C GLY A 129 8.89 5.67 4.88
N ALA A 130 8.93 5.26 6.14
CA ALA A 130 9.86 4.26 6.63
C ALA A 130 9.15 3.22 7.52
N LEU A 131 9.49 1.96 7.30
CA LEU A 131 9.11 0.84 8.14
C LEU A 131 10.37 0.24 8.74
N LYS A 132 10.46 0.18 10.06
CA LYS A 132 11.53 -0.50 10.79
C LYS A 132 11.15 -1.97 10.98
N LEU A 133 12.06 -2.87 10.66
CA LEU A 133 11.89 -4.31 10.78
C LEU A 133 12.99 -4.84 11.72
N TYR A 134 12.59 -5.55 12.76
CA TYR A 134 13.50 -6.09 13.76
C TYR A 134 12.89 -7.33 14.41
N HIS A 135 13.69 -8.11 15.14
CA HIS A 135 13.17 -9.17 16.00
C HIS A 135 13.40 -8.82 17.47
N GLN A 136 12.55 -9.33 18.32
CA GLN A 136 12.70 -9.26 19.78
C GLN A 136 12.35 -10.63 20.36
N ASP A 137 13.29 -11.24 21.07
CA ASP A 137 13.11 -12.57 21.67
C ASP A 137 12.62 -13.64 20.66
N GLY A 138 13.06 -13.54 19.39
CA GLY A 138 12.68 -14.44 18.31
C GLY A 138 11.39 -14.05 17.57
N GLU A 139 10.58 -13.12 18.08
CA GLU A 139 9.40 -12.60 17.39
C GLU A 139 9.78 -11.49 16.41
N LEU A 140 9.26 -11.59 15.18
CA LEU A 140 9.41 -10.55 14.17
C LEU A 140 8.48 -9.38 14.47
N ASN A 141 8.99 -8.17 14.32
CA ASN A 141 8.27 -6.93 14.55
C ASN A 141 8.45 -5.95 13.39
N ALA A 142 7.45 -5.13 13.16
CA ALA A 142 7.45 -4.11 12.13
C ALA A 142 6.79 -2.84 12.66
N ASP A 143 7.51 -1.72 12.69
CA ASP A 143 7.01 -0.44 13.19
C ASP A 143 7.14 0.66 12.13
N VAL A 144 6.06 1.42 11.93
CA VAL A 144 6.12 2.62 11.09
C VAL A 144 6.87 3.70 11.85
N VAL A 145 7.89 4.25 11.21
CA VAL A 145 8.73 5.29 11.78
C VAL A 145 8.53 6.60 11.04
N TRP A 146 8.26 7.66 11.79
CA TRP A 146 8.12 8.97 11.18
C TRP A 146 9.45 9.42 10.55
N PRO A 147 9.47 9.87 9.28
CA PRO A 147 10.70 10.24 8.59
C PRO A 147 11.47 11.40 9.22
N GLY A 148 10.81 12.19 10.07
CA GLY A 148 11.44 13.27 10.84
C GLY A 148 12.30 12.80 12.01
N ASP A 149 12.17 11.54 12.43
CA ASP A 149 12.99 10.92 13.46
C ASP A 149 14.25 10.27 12.90
N LEU A 150 14.33 10.15 11.57
CA LEU A 150 15.45 9.52 10.88
C LEU A 150 16.40 10.56 10.28
N PHE A 151 17.68 10.43 10.55
CA PHE A 151 18.73 11.36 10.13
C PHE A 151 19.88 10.62 9.47
N VAL A 152 20.45 11.25 8.44
CA VAL A 152 21.66 10.80 7.75
C VAL A 152 22.68 11.93 7.73
N ASP A 153 23.98 11.61 7.67
CA ASP A 153 25.01 12.65 7.51
C ASP A 153 24.81 13.34 6.14
N PRO A 154 24.67 14.67 6.10
CA PRO A 154 24.50 15.42 4.84
C PRO A 154 25.65 15.23 3.84
N ARG A 155 26.83 14.86 4.31
CA ARG A 155 27.99 14.56 3.46
C ARG A 155 27.84 13.21 2.77
N GLU A 156 27.42 12.16 3.52
CA GLU A 156 27.12 10.84 2.97
C GLU A 156 25.92 10.92 2.02
N GLU A 157 24.89 11.68 2.37
CA GLU A 157 23.71 11.93 1.55
C GLU A 157 24.07 12.50 0.17
N ARG A 158 24.87 13.60 0.17
CA ARG A 158 25.29 14.27 -1.07
C ARG A 158 26.05 13.36 -2.02
N HIS A 159 26.85 12.44 -1.49
CA HIS A 159 27.64 11.49 -2.29
C HIS A 159 26.90 10.19 -2.59
N ARG A 160 25.64 10.05 -2.16
CA ARG A 160 24.82 8.84 -2.32
C ARG A 160 25.47 7.57 -1.73
N CYS A 161 26.23 7.75 -0.67
CA CYS A 161 26.94 6.69 0.01
C CYS A 161 26.60 6.76 1.50
N VAL A 162 25.31 6.59 1.81
CA VAL A 162 24.81 6.58 3.19
C VAL A 162 25.26 5.29 3.84
N ARG A 163 26.11 5.41 4.84
CA ARG A 163 26.60 4.29 5.64
C ARG A 163 26.23 4.39 7.11
N THR A 164 25.72 5.56 7.52
CA THR A 164 25.32 5.81 8.90
C THR A 164 23.91 6.36 8.93
N LEU A 165 23.03 5.71 9.69
CA LEU A 165 21.66 6.15 9.91
C LEU A 165 21.43 6.32 11.40
N TYR A 166 20.80 7.42 11.79
CA TYR A 166 20.40 7.74 13.16
C TYR A 166 18.89 7.78 13.26
N GLN A 167 18.34 7.15 14.28
CA GLN A 167 16.96 7.31 14.72
C GLN A 167 16.96 8.04 16.06
N VAL A 168 16.21 9.13 16.16
CA VAL A 168 16.08 9.92 17.40
C VAL A 168 14.62 9.94 17.78
N ALA A 169 14.27 9.26 18.87
CA ALA A 169 12.89 9.14 19.32
C ALA A 169 12.76 9.29 20.84
N GLY A 170 11.57 9.65 21.30
CA GLY A 170 11.23 9.71 22.72
C GLY A 170 10.61 8.40 23.19
N TYR A 171 11.15 7.79 24.24
CA TYR A 171 10.61 6.59 24.85
C TYR A 171 10.23 6.83 26.30
N ASP A 172 9.17 6.16 26.76
CA ASP A 172 8.79 6.17 28.17
C ASP A 172 9.89 5.55 29.04
N LYS A 173 10.30 6.26 30.11
CA LYS A 173 11.38 5.80 31.01
C LYS A 173 11.07 4.49 31.69
N GLY A 174 9.81 4.25 32.04
CA GLY A 174 9.39 3.00 32.69
C GLY A 174 9.53 1.81 31.76
N VAL A 175 9.10 1.95 30.49
CA VAL A 175 9.25 0.91 29.46
C VAL A 175 10.70 0.66 29.16
N LEU A 176 11.49 1.72 28.96
CA LEU A 176 12.91 1.60 28.67
C LEU A 176 13.71 0.97 29.82
N ALA A 177 13.38 1.32 31.08
CA ALA A 177 14.00 0.73 32.28
C ALA A 177 13.65 -0.75 32.46
N ALA A 178 12.47 -1.18 32.01
CA ALA A 178 12.09 -2.59 32.01
C ALA A 178 12.90 -3.38 30.95
N ARG A 179 13.11 -2.77 29.77
CA ARG A 179 13.87 -3.38 28.67
C ARG A 179 15.39 -3.45 28.99
N TYR A 180 15.93 -2.42 29.63
CA TYR A 180 17.36 -2.34 29.99
C TYR A 180 17.58 -2.23 31.50
N PRO A 181 17.34 -3.31 32.29
CA PRO A 181 17.39 -3.26 33.75
C PRO A 181 18.77 -2.91 34.28
N LYS A 182 19.85 -3.25 33.56
CA LYS A 182 21.23 -2.92 33.92
C LYS A 182 21.49 -1.40 33.93
N HIS A 183 20.76 -0.64 33.12
CA HIS A 183 20.92 0.81 32.94
C HIS A 183 19.84 1.63 33.61
N ARG A 184 18.93 1.01 34.40
CA ARG A 184 17.80 1.65 35.04
C ARG A 184 18.12 2.96 35.76
N ALA A 185 19.22 2.97 36.54
CA ALA A 185 19.61 4.18 37.28
C ALA A 185 20.09 5.33 36.38
N ALA A 186 20.60 5.03 35.20
CA ALA A 186 20.94 6.04 34.19
C ALA A 186 19.70 6.57 33.49
N ILE A 187 18.76 5.70 33.12
CA ILE A 187 17.49 6.06 32.49
C ILE A 187 16.65 6.97 33.41
N GLU A 188 16.54 6.64 34.69
CA GLU A 188 15.81 7.45 35.67
C GLU A 188 16.42 8.85 35.88
N ARG A 189 17.75 8.99 35.75
CA ARG A 189 18.48 10.26 35.87
C ARG A 189 18.51 11.07 34.58
N ALA A 190 18.24 10.46 33.42
CA ALA A 190 18.27 11.15 32.14
C ALA A 190 17.23 12.27 32.11
N GLY A 191 17.56 13.37 31.45
CA GLY A 191 16.66 14.52 31.28
C GLY A 191 15.38 14.12 30.54
N SER A 192 14.30 14.82 30.83
CA SER A 192 13.05 14.66 30.09
C SER A 192 13.21 15.14 28.64
N TYR A 193 12.74 14.31 27.69
CA TYR A 193 12.80 14.65 26.25
C TYR A 193 11.70 15.66 25.90
N GLU A 194 12.13 16.82 25.40
CA GLU A 194 11.23 17.80 24.79
C GLU A 194 11.21 17.60 23.28
N ASP A 195 10.12 17.09 22.75
CA ASP A 195 9.93 16.96 21.33
C ASP A 195 9.83 18.36 20.70
N ARG A 196 10.76 18.67 19.79
CA ARG A 196 10.77 19.93 19.05
C ARG A 196 9.55 20.09 18.14
N ALA A 197 8.94 18.99 17.73
CA ALA A 197 7.71 19.00 16.94
C ALA A 197 6.51 19.49 17.76
N LEU A 198 6.51 19.24 19.08
CA LEU A 198 5.43 19.60 20.00
C LEU A 198 5.62 20.92 20.75
N ARG A 199 6.51 21.79 20.26
CA ARG A 199 6.88 23.08 20.90
C ARG A 199 5.73 23.94 21.46
N ALA A 200 4.51 23.68 21.06
CA ALA A 200 3.35 24.48 21.47
C ALA A 200 2.66 24.03 22.77
N HIS A 201 2.98 22.87 23.34
CA HIS A 201 2.11 22.24 24.34
C HIS A 201 2.70 22.04 25.74
N GLY A 202 3.89 22.54 26.01
CA GLY A 202 4.49 22.44 27.34
C GLY A 202 4.85 21.01 27.75
N THR A 203 5.39 20.86 28.96
CA THR A 203 5.71 19.54 29.54
C THR A 203 4.42 18.76 29.81
N GLY A 204 4.16 17.73 29.02
CA GLY A 204 3.07 16.78 29.27
C GLY A 204 3.37 15.89 30.49
N PRO A 205 2.38 15.09 30.96
CA PRO A 205 2.57 14.16 32.08
C PRO A 205 3.47 12.95 31.69
N ALA A 206 3.79 12.76 30.41
CA ALA A 206 4.63 11.67 29.94
C ALA A 206 6.10 11.94 30.28
N ASP A 207 6.73 11.01 31.02
CA ASP A 207 8.16 11.07 31.36
C ASP A 207 8.97 10.36 30.27
N LEU A 208 9.20 11.05 29.16
CA LEU A 208 9.93 10.55 28.01
C LEU A 208 11.43 10.86 28.13
N VAL A 209 12.26 9.93 27.66
CA VAL A 209 13.70 10.13 27.50
C VAL A 209 14.05 10.06 26.01
N GLN A 210 15.00 10.92 25.59
CA GLN A 210 15.53 10.85 24.23
C GLN A 210 16.44 9.64 24.10
N VAL A 211 16.11 8.77 23.17
CA VAL A 211 16.92 7.63 22.76
C VAL A 211 17.46 7.90 21.36
N ILE A 212 18.74 7.70 21.18
CA ILE A 212 19.41 7.77 19.89
C ILE A 212 19.87 6.37 19.55
N GLU A 213 19.32 5.83 18.49
CA GLU A 213 19.70 4.54 17.94
C GLU A 213 20.43 4.78 16.62
N VAL A 214 21.60 4.18 16.45
CA VAL A 214 22.47 4.43 15.30
C VAL A 214 23.03 3.14 14.73
N TRP A 215 22.98 3.05 13.41
CA TRP A 215 23.55 1.94 12.63
C TRP A 215 24.66 2.46 11.74
N ARG A 216 25.76 1.72 11.72
CA ARG A 216 26.85 1.87 10.77
C ARG A 216 26.97 0.60 9.95
N LEU A 217 26.89 0.70 8.64
CA LEU A 217 27.07 -0.44 7.74
C LEU A 217 28.55 -0.87 7.67
N PRO A 218 28.84 -2.16 7.45
CA PRO A 218 30.20 -2.66 7.25
C PRO A 218 30.94 -1.88 6.18
N ASP A 219 32.22 -1.61 6.39
CA ASP A 219 33.08 -1.01 5.36
C ASP A 219 34.23 -1.96 5.02
N GLY A 220 34.94 -1.70 3.92
CA GLY A 220 35.95 -2.62 3.40
C GLY A 220 37.10 -2.95 4.37
N ASP A 221 37.30 -2.15 5.41
CA ASP A 221 38.33 -2.33 6.41
C ASP A 221 37.82 -3.05 7.68
N ALA A 222 36.50 -2.98 7.93
CA ALA A 222 35.83 -3.64 9.06
C ALA A 222 34.87 -4.72 8.53
N ALA A 223 35.06 -5.96 8.99
CA ALA A 223 34.22 -7.08 8.59
C ALA A 223 32.75 -6.90 9.02
N CYS A 224 32.51 -6.21 10.15
CA CYS A 224 31.20 -5.94 10.71
C CYS A 224 30.98 -4.44 10.85
N GLY A 225 29.72 -4.01 10.68
CA GLY A 225 29.27 -2.69 11.07
C GLY A 225 29.04 -2.59 12.57
N ARG A 226 28.27 -1.59 13.02
CA ARG A 226 28.00 -1.38 14.44
C ARG A 226 26.59 -0.84 14.65
N HIS A 227 25.89 -1.39 15.62
CA HIS A 227 24.60 -0.92 16.10
C HIS A 227 24.72 -0.46 17.55
N VAL A 228 24.30 0.76 17.83
CA VAL A 228 24.45 1.37 19.15
C VAL A 228 23.18 2.10 19.56
N ILE A 229 22.74 1.89 20.79
CA ILE A 229 21.62 2.61 21.41
C ILE A 229 22.17 3.42 22.59
N VAL A 230 21.96 4.72 22.57
CA VAL A 230 22.42 5.62 23.63
C VAL A 230 21.31 6.52 24.14
N ILE A 231 21.44 6.88 25.41
CA ILE A 231 20.71 7.97 26.06
C ILE A 231 21.70 9.03 26.54
N ASP A 232 21.21 10.16 27.03
CA ASP A 232 22.07 11.13 27.70
C ASP A 232 22.70 10.47 28.95
N GLY A 233 24.01 10.27 28.90
CA GLY A 233 24.82 9.73 30.00
C GLY A 233 25.03 8.22 30.01
N ALA A 234 24.48 7.42 29.08
CA ALA A 234 24.76 5.97 29.06
C ALA A 234 24.62 5.36 27.65
N CYS A 235 25.39 4.31 27.39
CA CYS A 235 25.20 3.41 26.27
C CYS A 235 24.32 2.24 26.75
N LEU A 236 23.19 1.99 26.12
CA LEU A 236 22.25 0.92 26.48
C LEU A 236 22.56 -0.38 25.75
N LEU A 237 22.97 -0.28 24.48
CA LEU A 237 23.30 -1.38 23.61
C LEU A 237 24.49 -1.00 22.74
N ASP A 238 25.39 -1.94 22.53
CA ASP A 238 26.54 -1.81 21.64
C ASP A 238 26.83 -3.20 21.09
N GLU A 239 26.52 -3.42 19.83
CA GLU A 239 26.64 -4.71 19.16
C GLU A 239 27.20 -4.58 17.74
N GLU A 240 27.72 -5.66 17.22
CA GLU A 240 28.17 -5.74 15.84
C GLU A 240 26.94 -5.81 14.90
N TRP A 241 27.06 -5.18 13.73
CA TRP A 241 26.04 -5.18 12.69
C TRP A 241 26.58 -5.85 11.43
N GLU A 242 26.13 -7.07 11.18
CA GLU A 242 26.66 -7.89 10.09
C GLU A 242 26.01 -7.62 8.74
N ARG A 243 24.80 -7.00 8.76
CA ARG A 243 24.02 -6.78 7.55
C ARG A 243 24.57 -5.63 6.71
N ASP A 244 24.48 -5.77 5.38
CA ASP A 244 24.84 -4.73 4.40
C ASP A 244 23.74 -3.66 4.22
N CYS A 245 22.64 -3.75 4.97
CA CYS A 245 21.50 -2.84 4.88
C CYS A 245 21.05 -2.38 6.27
N PHE A 246 20.36 -1.24 6.31
CA PHE A 246 19.70 -0.75 7.53
C PHE A 246 18.43 -1.53 7.81
N PRO A 247 17.95 -1.62 9.07
CA PRO A 247 16.70 -2.31 9.41
C PRO A 247 15.45 -1.55 9.00
N PHE A 248 15.53 -0.77 7.93
CA PHE A 248 14.45 0.09 7.44
C PHE A 248 14.13 -0.18 5.98
N ALA A 249 12.89 -0.49 5.71
CA ALA A 249 12.36 -0.40 4.35
C ALA A 249 11.85 1.02 4.11
N VAL A 250 12.58 1.79 3.29
CA VAL A 250 12.26 3.20 2.99
C VAL A 250 11.57 3.31 1.64
N LEU A 251 10.35 3.88 1.63
CA LEU A 251 9.61 4.23 0.44
C LEU A 251 9.83 5.70 0.09
N GLN A 252 10.43 6.01 -1.05
CA GLN A 252 10.55 7.37 -1.57
C GLN A 252 9.43 7.67 -2.56
N TRP A 253 8.69 8.76 -2.35
CA TRP A 253 7.63 9.18 -3.29
C TRP A 253 8.18 9.52 -4.67
N SER A 254 9.16 10.40 -4.69
CA SER A 254 9.94 10.70 -5.90
C SER A 254 11.38 11.01 -5.52
N ARG A 255 12.32 10.64 -6.39
CA ARG A 255 13.74 10.87 -6.13
C ARG A 255 14.07 12.36 -6.21
N ALA A 256 14.66 12.89 -5.15
CA ALA A 256 15.22 14.21 -5.14
C ALA A 256 16.72 14.17 -5.52
N PRO A 257 17.19 14.99 -6.45
CA PRO A 257 18.61 15.05 -6.79
C PRO A 257 19.47 15.42 -5.59
N LEU A 258 20.59 14.73 -5.39
CA LEU A 258 21.57 14.98 -4.32
C LEU A 258 21.03 14.83 -2.88
N ARG A 259 19.88 14.20 -2.73
CA ARG A 259 19.29 13.92 -1.42
C ARG A 259 18.98 12.42 -1.28
N PHE A 260 19.10 11.92 -0.06
CA PHE A 260 18.66 10.58 0.30
C PHE A 260 17.13 10.50 0.39
N TRP A 261 16.55 11.52 1.00
CA TRP A 261 15.10 11.64 1.16
C TRP A 261 14.45 12.11 -0.14
N GLY A 262 13.30 11.54 -0.45
CA GLY A 262 12.52 11.90 -1.61
C GLY A 262 11.86 13.29 -1.52
N SER A 263 11.05 13.63 -2.52
CA SER A 263 10.17 14.80 -2.51
C SER A 263 8.72 14.35 -2.63
N GLY A 264 7.86 14.80 -1.73
CA GLY A 264 6.44 14.47 -1.67
C GLY A 264 5.55 15.38 -2.50
N LEU A 265 4.27 15.02 -2.62
CA LEU A 265 3.24 15.84 -3.27
C LEU A 265 3.02 17.14 -2.52
N VAL A 266 3.05 17.12 -1.18
CA VAL A 266 2.83 18.30 -0.35
C VAL A 266 3.91 19.34 -0.60
N ALA A 267 5.17 18.93 -0.68
CA ALA A 267 6.28 19.84 -1.03
C ALA A 267 6.04 20.54 -2.37
N LEU A 268 5.53 19.80 -3.36
CA LEU A 268 5.27 20.31 -4.72
C LEU A 268 4.09 21.29 -4.75
N LEU A 269 3.05 21.04 -3.95
CA LEU A 269 1.80 21.80 -3.96
C LEU A 269 1.73 22.89 -2.88
N SER A 270 2.65 22.91 -1.92
CA SER A 270 2.63 23.79 -0.74
C SER A 270 2.50 25.28 -1.10
N GLY A 271 3.23 25.74 -2.11
CA GLY A 271 3.16 27.12 -2.56
C GLY A 271 1.81 27.51 -3.16
N ALA A 272 1.18 26.60 -3.91
CA ALA A 272 -0.15 26.83 -4.49
C ALA A 272 -1.24 26.80 -3.40
N GLN A 273 -1.15 25.85 -2.48
CA GLN A 273 -2.08 25.75 -1.34
C GLN A 273 -2.00 26.97 -0.42
N ALA A 274 -0.80 27.47 -0.13
CA ALA A 274 -0.63 28.67 0.67
C ALA A 274 -1.25 29.91 -0.01
N GLN A 275 -1.13 30.03 -1.34
CA GLN A 275 -1.79 31.10 -2.09
C GLN A 275 -3.31 30.96 -2.08
N LEU A 276 -3.83 29.73 -2.23
CA LEU A 276 -5.25 29.43 -2.17
C LEU A 276 -5.85 29.85 -0.82
N ASN A 277 -5.21 29.44 0.29
CA ASN A 277 -5.61 29.82 1.63
C ASN A 277 -5.60 31.34 1.85
N ARG A 278 -4.60 32.03 1.30
CA ARG A 278 -4.52 33.50 1.37
C ARG A 278 -5.68 34.17 0.62
N ILE A 279 -6.03 33.66 -0.57
CA ILE A 279 -7.14 34.20 -1.35
C ILE A 279 -8.47 33.97 -0.63
N ALA A 280 -8.70 32.75 -0.14
CA ALA A 280 -9.90 32.42 0.62
C ALA A 280 -10.06 33.31 1.85
N ALA A 281 -9.00 33.50 2.62
CA ALA A 281 -9.01 34.41 3.78
C ALA A 281 -9.29 35.87 3.39
N THR A 282 -8.70 36.35 2.26
CA THR A 282 -8.93 37.72 1.78
C THR A 282 -10.37 37.92 1.32
N LEU A 283 -10.96 36.90 0.68
CA LEU A 283 -12.36 36.92 0.26
C LEU A 283 -13.31 36.99 1.47
N GLU A 284 -13.05 36.16 2.49
CA GLU A 284 -13.82 36.18 3.74
C GLU A 284 -13.72 37.54 4.45
N ASP A 285 -12.52 38.06 4.65
CA ASP A 285 -12.29 39.38 5.23
C ASP A 285 -13.02 40.47 4.45
N ALA A 286 -13.02 40.39 3.13
CA ALA A 286 -13.70 41.37 2.28
C ALA A 286 -15.23 41.24 2.37
N TYR A 287 -15.78 40.04 2.50
CA TYR A 287 -17.22 39.86 2.73
C TYR A 287 -17.64 40.32 4.12
N GLU A 288 -16.86 40.01 5.16
CA GLU A 288 -17.17 40.39 6.53
C GLU A 288 -17.12 41.92 6.72
N HIS A 289 -16.15 42.60 6.09
CA HIS A 289 -15.96 44.05 6.20
C HIS A 289 -16.70 44.87 5.14
N CYS A 290 -17.45 44.18 4.23
CA CYS A 290 -18.24 44.89 3.24
C CYS A 290 -19.43 45.59 3.92
N PRO A 291 -19.44 46.93 3.95
CA PRO A 291 -20.52 47.66 4.56
C PRO A 291 -21.83 47.39 3.75
N PRO A 292 -22.96 47.34 4.43
CA PRO A 292 -24.24 47.27 3.72
C PRO A 292 -24.42 48.50 2.83
N ALA A 293 -25.24 48.32 1.78
CA ALA A 293 -25.59 49.45 0.92
C ALA A 293 -26.04 50.67 1.75
N SER A 294 -25.43 51.79 1.53
CA SER A 294 -25.71 53.03 2.26
C SER A 294 -26.40 54.04 1.36
N LEU A 295 -27.44 54.68 1.87
CA LEU A 295 -28.12 55.75 1.20
C LEU A 295 -27.47 57.08 1.56
N TRP A 296 -26.91 57.75 0.57
CA TRP A 296 -26.30 59.07 0.72
C TRP A 296 -27.26 60.13 0.27
N CYS A 297 -27.51 61.10 1.14
CA CYS A 297 -28.38 62.24 0.86
C CYS A 297 -27.74 63.49 1.42
N GLU A 298 -28.13 64.65 0.85
CA GLU A 298 -27.70 65.96 1.39
C GLU A 298 -28.24 66.15 2.80
N SER A 299 -27.50 66.90 3.65
CA SER A 299 -27.90 67.13 5.05
C SER A 299 -29.22 67.85 5.20
N ASP A 300 -29.63 68.62 4.19
CA ASP A 300 -30.87 69.38 4.15
C ASP A 300 -32.02 68.66 3.46
N ALA A 301 -31.77 67.44 3.00
CA ALA A 301 -32.79 66.65 2.35
C ALA A 301 -33.83 66.16 3.36
N GLN A 302 -35.08 66.61 3.23
CA GLN A 302 -36.21 66.16 4.04
C GLN A 302 -36.66 64.76 3.55
N ILE A 303 -35.90 63.73 3.86
CA ILE A 303 -36.22 62.36 3.52
C ILE A 303 -36.97 61.71 4.71
N ASP A 304 -38.22 61.32 4.46
CA ASP A 304 -38.99 60.56 5.41
C ASP A 304 -38.64 59.06 5.26
N VAL A 305 -37.75 58.58 6.18
CA VAL A 305 -37.28 57.19 6.20
C VAL A 305 -38.43 56.19 6.32
N LEU A 306 -39.55 56.56 6.95
CA LEU A 306 -40.73 55.71 7.08
C LEU A 306 -41.50 55.50 5.77
N LYS A 307 -41.24 56.29 4.76
CA LYS A 307 -41.86 56.15 3.41
C LYS A 307 -41.01 55.37 2.44
N ILE A 308 -39.81 54.94 2.80
CA ILE A 308 -38.96 54.06 2.01
C ILE A 308 -39.49 52.63 2.17
N ASP A 309 -40.26 52.16 1.22
CA ASP A 309 -40.77 50.80 1.18
C ASP A 309 -40.37 50.12 -0.16
N ASN A 310 -40.54 48.82 -0.27
CA ASN A 310 -40.21 48.04 -1.43
C ASN A 310 -41.38 47.89 -2.41
N SER A 311 -42.30 48.89 -2.47
CA SER A 311 -43.44 48.83 -3.37
C SER A 311 -43.01 49.02 -4.81
N PRO A 312 -43.45 48.14 -5.76
CA PRO A 312 -43.14 48.29 -7.18
C PRO A 312 -43.76 49.56 -7.74
N TRP A 313 -43.07 50.26 -8.63
CA TRP A 313 -43.51 51.45 -9.32
C TRP A 313 -43.78 52.68 -8.45
N LYS A 314 -43.18 52.79 -7.29
CA LYS A 314 -43.33 53.97 -6.44
C LYS A 314 -42.58 55.18 -7.02
N ILE A 315 -43.28 56.29 -7.14
CA ILE A 315 -42.72 57.53 -7.62
C ILE A 315 -42.23 58.32 -6.41
N HIS A 316 -40.92 58.58 -6.37
CA HIS A 316 -40.32 59.46 -5.36
C HIS A 316 -40.10 60.84 -5.96
N THR A 317 -40.59 61.86 -5.30
CA THR A 317 -40.40 63.25 -5.70
C THR A 317 -39.34 63.90 -4.81
N TYR A 318 -38.42 64.63 -5.41
CA TYR A 318 -37.41 65.43 -4.71
C TYR A 318 -37.47 66.90 -5.13
N GLN A 319 -36.92 67.79 -4.32
CA GLN A 319 -37.00 69.21 -4.52
C GLN A 319 -36.08 69.64 -5.65
N THR A 320 -36.58 70.50 -6.54
CA THR A 320 -35.83 71.04 -7.69
C THR A 320 -34.62 71.84 -7.19
N GLY A 321 -33.41 71.48 -7.59
CA GLY A 321 -32.17 72.15 -7.21
C GLY A 321 -31.31 71.39 -6.19
N SER A 322 -31.81 70.31 -5.55
CA SER A 322 -31.03 69.37 -4.73
C SER A 322 -30.64 68.13 -5.55
N GLN A 323 -29.55 67.52 -5.18
CA GLN A 323 -29.16 66.24 -5.81
C GLN A 323 -30.04 65.10 -5.30
N PRO A 324 -30.50 64.20 -6.19
CA PRO A 324 -31.26 63.06 -5.73
C PRO A 324 -30.37 62.14 -4.83
N PRO A 325 -30.95 61.51 -3.79
CA PRO A 325 -30.24 60.54 -3.00
C PRO A 325 -29.73 59.39 -3.88
N PHE A 326 -28.51 58.99 -3.65
CA PHE A 326 -27.95 57.83 -4.36
C PHE A 326 -27.58 56.73 -3.38
N VAL A 327 -27.75 55.49 -3.84
CA VAL A 327 -27.37 54.30 -3.05
C VAL A 327 -25.94 53.95 -3.43
N LEU A 328 -25.03 54.05 -2.46
CA LEU A 328 -23.69 53.54 -2.59
C LEU A 328 -23.73 52.03 -2.24
N THR A 329 -23.62 51.20 -3.24
CA THR A 329 -23.39 49.75 -3.10
C THR A 329 -21.89 49.50 -3.23
N PRO A 330 -21.18 49.25 -2.14
CA PRO A 330 -19.78 48.95 -2.28
C PRO A 330 -19.63 47.60 -2.97
N ASN A 331 -18.75 47.55 -3.97
CA ASN A 331 -18.33 46.25 -4.56
C ASN A 331 -17.26 45.67 -3.65
N ALA A 332 -17.64 44.71 -2.85
CA ALA A 332 -16.74 44.07 -1.91
C ALA A 332 -15.58 43.37 -2.61
N ILE A 333 -15.82 42.80 -3.79
CA ILE A 333 -14.88 41.85 -4.40
C ILE A 333 -14.90 42.03 -5.92
N SER A 334 -13.70 42.10 -6.51
CA SER A 334 -13.53 41.92 -7.95
C SER A 334 -13.70 40.45 -8.33
N GLY A 335 -14.41 40.14 -9.41
CA GLY A 335 -14.52 38.79 -9.95
C GLY A 335 -13.17 38.11 -10.28
N ASP A 336 -12.11 38.89 -10.37
CA ASP A 336 -10.75 38.40 -10.59
C ASP A 336 -10.25 37.48 -9.48
N PHE A 337 -10.70 37.67 -8.23
CA PHE A 337 -10.28 36.82 -7.11
C PHE A 337 -10.87 35.40 -7.22
N SER A 338 -12.16 35.29 -7.54
CA SER A 338 -12.80 33.99 -7.74
C SER A 338 -12.23 33.24 -8.96
N MET A 339 -11.93 33.96 -10.05
CA MET A 339 -11.28 33.39 -11.23
C MET A 339 -9.84 32.90 -10.89
N ARG A 340 -9.13 33.62 -10.04
CA ARG A 340 -7.79 33.22 -9.59
C ARG A 340 -7.83 32.00 -8.68
N GLU A 341 -8.83 31.87 -7.82
CA GLU A 341 -9.08 30.69 -6.98
C GLU A 341 -9.29 29.46 -7.85
N GLU A 342 -10.21 29.50 -8.81
CA GLU A 342 -10.47 28.42 -9.76
C GLU A 342 -9.20 28.06 -10.57
N THR A 343 -8.45 29.07 -11.00
CA THR A 343 -7.20 28.86 -11.73
C THR A 343 -6.15 28.15 -10.87
N LEU A 344 -6.03 28.49 -9.57
CA LEU A 344 -5.10 27.82 -8.67
C LEU A 344 -5.49 26.37 -8.41
N LEU A 345 -6.77 26.10 -8.17
CA LEU A 345 -7.29 24.75 -8.03
C LEU A 345 -7.00 23.90 -9.29
N SER A 346 -7.33 24.42 -10.46
CA SER A 346 -7.04 23.75 -11.74
C SER A 346 -5.54 23.47 -11.93
N ARG A 347 -4.68 24.41 -11.53
CA ARG A 347 -3.21 24.21 -11.56
C ARG A 347 -2.75 23.14 -10.58
N MET A 348 -3.31 23.08 -9.37
CA MET A 348 -2.99 22.05 -8.39
C MET A 348 -3.33 20.66 -8.93
N TYR A 349 -4.49 20.49 -9.57
CA TYR A 349 -4.84 19.24 -10.24
C TYR A 349 -3.90 18.91 -11.41
N ALA A 350 -3.55 19.91 -12.24
CA ALA A 350 -2.63 19.72 -13.36
C ALA A 350 -1.22 19.32 -12.90
N ILE A 351 -0.71 19.92 -11.83
CA ILE A 351 0.61 19.62 -11.25
C ILE A 351 0.62 18.25 -10.60
N SER A 352 -0.40 17.94 -9.79
CA SER A 352 -0.50 16.63 -9.10
C SER A 352 -0.74 15.47 -10.05
N GLY A 353 -1.36 15.72 -11.21
CA GLY A 353 -1.77 14.70 -12.15
C GLY A 353 -3.08 14.00 -11.82
N VAL A 354 -3.77 14.48 -10.79
CA VAL A 354 -5.11 14.00 -10.42
C VAL A 354 -6.14 14.78 -11.21
N SER A 355 -7.12 14.11 -11.79
CA SER A 355 -8.23 14.80 -12.44
C SER A 355 -9.22 15.31 -11.39
N GLU A 356 -9.88 16.43 -11.67
CA GLU A 356 -10.96 16.96 -10.85
C GLU A 356 -12.09 15.93 -10.65
N MET A 357 -12.32 15.09 -11.66
CA MET A 357 -13.27 13.97 -11.58
C MET A 357 -12.91 13.00 -10.46
N SER A 358 -11.63 12.67 -10.30
CA SER A 358 -11.16 11.72 -9.30
C SER A 358 -11.12 12.33 -7.89
N ALA A 359 -10.70 13.58 -7.76
CA ALA A 359 -10.54 14.26 -6.48
C ALA A 359 -11.86 14.83 -5.93
N ALA A 360 -12.69 15.42 -6.80
CA ALA A 360 -13.93 16.09 -6.41
C ALA A 360 -15.21 15.35 -6.82
N SER A 361 -15.09 14.16 -7.45
CA SER A 361 -16.22 13.37 -7.98
C SER A 361 -17.08 14.15 -8.99
N VAL A 362 -16.50 15.15 -9.66
CA VAL A 362 -17.19 15.98 -10.67
C VAL A 362 -17.05 15.33 -12.04
N LYS A 363 -18.17 15.01 -12.68
CA LYS A 363 -18.18 14.41 -14.02
C LYS A 363 -17.80 15.45 -15.08
N PRO A 364 -16.71 15.23 -15.86
CA PRO A 364 -16.35 16.14 -16.95
C PRO A 364 -17.45 16.22 -18.02
N ALA A 365 -17.64 17.41 -18.58
CA ALA A 365 -18.55 17.61 -19.70
C ALA A 365 -18.11 16.79 -20.92
N GLY A 366 -19.02 16.01 -21.52
CA GLY A 366 -18.74 15.22 -22.73
C GLY A 366 -18.37 13.75 -22.50
N LEU A 367 -18.03 13.30 -21.28
CA LEU A 367 -17.77 11.90 -20.95
C LEU A 367 -19.06 11.15 -20.61
N ASN A 368 -19.83 10.73 -21.63
CA ASN A 368 -21.11 10.06 -21.42
C ASN A 368 -21.06 8.53 -21.54
N SER A 369 -19.92 7.95 -21.93
CA SER A 369 -19.73 6.51 -22.08
C SER A 369 -18.89 5.95 -20.94
N GLY A 370 -19.32 4.84 -20.32
CA GLY A 370 -18.53 4.13 -19.32
C GLY A 370 -17.14 3.70 -19.83
N LYS A 371 -17.05 3.35 -21.13
CA LYS A 371 -15.79 3.00 -21.78
C LYS A 371 -14.83 4.20 -21.91
N ALA A 372 -15.36 5.41 -22.19
CA ALA A 372 -14.55 6.63 -22.21
C ALA A 372 -14.06 7.02 -20.80
N MET A 373 -14.86 6.77 -19.77
CA MET A 373 -14.45 6.97 -18.38
C MET A 373 -13.32 6.02 -17.97
N LEU A 374 -13.38 4.75 -18.36
CA LEU A 374 -12.31 3.78 -18.10
C LEU A 374 -10.98 4.20 -18.77
N VAL A 375 -11.02 4.59 -20.04
CA VAL A 375 -9.82 5.07 -20.76
C VAL A 375 -9.22 6.31 -20.09
N HIS A 376 -10.07 7.24 -19.64
CA HIS A 376 -9.57 8.43 -18.92
C HIS A 376 -8.91 8.06 -17.58
N GLN A 377 -9.47 7.09 -16.87
CA GLN A 377 -8.93 6.58 -15.61
C GLN A 377 -7.60 5.84 -15.83
N ASP A 378 -7.46 5.10 -16.92
CA ASP A 378 -6.22 4.42 -17.30
C ASP A 378 -5.09 5.43 -17.58
N VAL A 379 -5.36 6.46 -18.37
CA VAL A 379 -4.38 7.53 -18.67
C VAL A 379 -3.94 8.26 -17.41
N GLU A 380 -4.85 8.50 -16.46
CA GLU A 380 -4.50 9.10 -15.18
C GLU A 380 -3.61 8.17 -14.33
N SER A 381 -3.89 6.88 -14.36
CA SER A 381 -3.12 5.87 -13.61
C SER A 381 -1.68 5.73 -14.10
N GLU A 382 -1.43 5.90 -15.41
CA GLU A 382 -0.09 5.86 -15.99
C GLU A 382 0.86 6.93 -15.42
N ARG A 383 0.34 8.08 -14.98
CA ARG A 383 1.16 9.14 -14.38
C ARG A 383 1.79 8.72 -13.04
N PHE A 384 1.18 7.78 -12.34
CA PHE A 384 1.65 7.28 -11.04
C PHE A 384 2.44 5.97 -11.15
N TYR A 385 2.80 5.56 -12.38
CA TYR A 385 3.54 4.32 -12.60
C TYR A 385 4.86 4.25 -11.81
N ALA A 386 5.58 5.36 -11.71
CA ALA A 386 6.84 5.41 -10.97
C ALA A 386 6.63 5.16 -9.46
N GLN A 387 5.56 5.71 -8.88
CA GLN A 387 5.19 5.55 -7.48
C GLN A 387 4.66 4.12 -7.21
N ALA A 388 3.85 3.58 -8.13
CA ALA A 388 3.39 2.19 -8.05
C ALA A 388 4.58 1.22 -8.05
N ARG A 389 5.53 1.42 -8.97
CA ARG A 389 6.76 0.62 -9.03
C ARG A 389 7.64 0.78 -7.77
N ALA A 390 7.71 1.98 -7.20
CA ALA A 390 8.43 2.21 -5.95
C ALA A 390 7.79 1.44 -4.79
N LEU A 391 6.45 1.40 -4.72
CA LEU A 391 5.70 0.63 -3.74
C LEU A 391 5.91 -0.88 -3.92
N GLU A 392 5.92 -1.38 -5.15
CA GLU A 392 6.24 -2.79 -5.45
C GLU A 392 7.65 -3.15 -4.96
N GLN A 393 8.65 -2.31 -5.26
CA GLN A 393 10.03 -2.51 -4.81
C GLN A 393 10.15 -2.44 -3.29
N TRP A 394 9.36 -1.59 -2.65
CA TRP A 394 9.30 -1.51 -1.20
C TRP A 394 8.77 -2.81 -0.57
N HIS A 395 7.71 -3.42 -1.13
CA HIS A 395 7.23 -4.72 -0.66
C HIS A 395 8.28 -5.82 -0.83
N VAL A 396 9.06 -5.79 -1.93
CA VAL A 396 10.20 -6.71 -2.11
C VAL A 396 11.25 -6.50 -1.02
N ALA A 397 11.58 -5.25 -0.70
CA ALA A 397 12.54 -4.93 0.35
C ALA A 397 12.06 -5.41 1.72
N VAL A 398 10.77 -5.20 2.06
CA VAL A 398 10.16 -5.73 3.29
C VAL A 398 10.28 -7.25 3.36
N ALA A 399 9.97 -7.95 2.26
CA ALA A 399 10.09 -9.41 2.20
C ALA A 399 11.53 -9.89 2.38
N GLN A 400 12.51 -9.20 1.78
CA GLN A 400 13.92 -9.50 1.95
C GLN A 400 14.39 -9.31 3.40
N HIS A 401 13.96 -8.20 4.04
CA HIS A 401 14.28 -7.97 5.46
C HIS A 401 13.66 -9.02 6.37
N LEU A 402 12.42 -9.43 6.14
CA LEU A 402 11.76 -10.47 6.95
C LEU A 402 12.47 -11.82 6.82
N ILE A 403 12.89 -12.20 5.60
CA ILE A 403 13.66 -13.43 5.39
C ILE A 403 15.02 -13.35 6.10
N ALA A 404 15.73 -12.23 5.95
CA ALA A 404 17.03 -12.04 6.60
C ALA A 404 16.93 -12.10 8.14
N LEU A 405 15.89 -11.45 8.70
CA LEU A 405 15.62 -11.50 10.13
C LEU A 405 15.28 -12.92 10.62
N ALA A 406 14.48 -13.64 9.86
CA ALA A 406 14.12 -15.02 10.20
C ALA A 406 15.35 -15.95 10.12
N GLU A 407 16.26 -15.72 9.16
CA GLU A 407 17.54 -16.46 9.10
C GLU A 407 18.40 -16.19 10.35
N GLU A 408 18.53 -14.94 10.79
CA GLU A 408 19.25 -14.60 12.00
C GLU A 408 18.67 -15.30 13.25
N VAL A 409 17.34 -15.25 13.42
CA VAL A 409 16.67 -15.94 14.53
C VAL A 409 16.89 -17.45 14.49
N VAL A 410 16.96 -18.05 13.28
CA VAL A 410 17.25 -19.48 13.16
C VAL A 410 18.71 -19.80 13.48
N GLU A 411 19.64 -18.92 13.14
CA GLU A 411 21.09 -19.08 13.38
C GLU A 411 21.50 -18.74 14.82
N ASP A 412 20.70 -17.95 15.52
CA ASP A 412 20.93 -17.60 16.92
C ASP A 412 20.73 -18.83 17.82
N GLU A 413 21.82 -19.26 18.46
CA GLU A 413 21.85 -20.40 19.40
C GLU A 413 21.23 -20.07 20.76
N GLU A 414 21.09 -18.76 21.11
CA GLU A 414 20.47 -18.33 22.37
C GLU A 414 18.95 -18.46 22.34
N ILE A 415 18.35 -18.50 21.14
CA ILE A 415 16.90 -18.64 20.94
C ILE A 415 16.55 -20.13 20.76
N GLU A 416 16.15 -20.79 21.86
CA GLU A 416 15.76 -22.21 21.83
C GLU A 416 14.42 -22.44 21.12
N ASP A 417 13.44 -21.55 21.32
CA ASP A 417 12.09 -21.68 20.76
C ASP A 417 11.93 -20.86 19.46
N LYS A 418 11.96 -21.57 18.34
CA LYS A 418 11.79 -20.98 17.00
C LYS A 418 10.35 -21.02 16.50
N SER A 419 9.40 -21.46 17.33
CA SER A 419 7.97 -21.49 16.98
C SER A 419 7.36 -20.09 16.81
N ALA A 420 7.99 -19.06 17.35
CA ALA A 420 7.63 -17.67 17.14
C ALA A 420 7.73 -17.22 15.66
N LEU A 421 8.51 -17.95 14.84
CA LEU A 421 8.61 -17.73 13.41
C LEU A 421 7.51 -18.42 12.61
N ASP A 422 6.72 -19.32 13.21
CA ASP A 422 5.66 -20.02 12.51
C ASP A 422 4.57 -19.05 12.04
N ALA A 423 4.16 -19.18 10.80
CA ALA A 423 3.15 -18.31 10.21
C ALA A 423 1.95 -19.10 9.72
N LEU A 424 0.78 -18.51 9.82
CA LEU A 424 -0.45 -19.05 9.24
C LEU A 424 -0.63 -18.44 7.84
N GLY A 425 -0.25 -19.19 6.81
CA GLY A 425 -0.38 -18.77 5.43
C GLY A 425 -1.44 -19.56 4.66
N GLY A 426 -1.97 -19.01 3.60
CA GLY A 426 -2.88 -19.68 2.69
C GLY A 426 -4.13 -18.88 2.34
N ARG A 427 -4.63 -19.04 1.11
CA ARG A 427 -5.81 -18.31 0.61
C ARG A 427 -7.15 -18.94 0.98
N LYS A 428 -7.24 -20.26 0.94
CA LYS A 428 -8.49 -21.01 1.16
C LYS A 428 -8.50 -21.75 2.49
N THR A 429 -7.35 -22.29 2.87
CA THR A 429 -7.12 -22.99 4.14
C THR A 429 -5.87 -22.38 4.77
N LEU A 430 -5.97 -22.00 6.04
CA LEU A 430 -4.80 -21.56 6.78
C LEU A 430 -3.96 -22.81 7.13
N GLU A 431 -2.73 -22.82 6.66
CA GLU A 431 -1.75 -23.84 6.98
C GLU A 431 -0.67 -23.21 7.86
N ALA A 432 -0.34 -23.88 8.96
CA ALA A 432 0.81 -23.47 9.77
C ALA A 432 2.08 -23.88 9.02
N VAL A 433 2.90 -22.90 8.69
CA VAL A 433 4.17 -23.11 7.99
C VAL A 433 5.30 -22.69 8.92
N SER A 434 6.16 -23.66 9.25
CA SER A 434 7.38 -23.38 10.00
C SER A 434 8.42 -22.79 9.05
N TYR A 435 9.11 -21.73 9.50
CA TYR A 435 10.20 -21.13 8.71
C TYR A 435 11.35 -22.10 8.51
N VAL A 436 11.62 -22.98 9.51
CA VAL A 436 12.70 -23.99 9.43
C VAL A 436 12.49 -24.92 8.23
N ASP A 437 11.23 -25.31 7.97
CA ASP A 437 10.88 -26.17 6.83
C ASP A 437 10.85 -25.39 5.50
N ALA A 438 10.56 -24.10 5.57
CA ALA A 438 10.47 -23.19 4.43
C ALA A 438 11.82 -22.63 4.01
N ARG A 439 12.85 -22.72 4.84
CA ARG A 439 14.18 -22.14 4.64
C ARG A 439 14.80 -22.58 3.31
N LEU A 440 15.24 -21.59 2.52
CA LEU A 440 15.92 -21.83 1.23
C LEU A 440 17.43 -22.01 1.40
N GLY A 441 18.02 -21.46 2.48
CA GLY A 441 19.46 -21.42 2.70
C GLY A 441 20.20 -20.68 1.57
N ASP A 442 21.42 -21.11 1.24
CA ASP A 442 22.26 -20.51 0.21
C ASP A 442 21.77 -20.73 -1.25
N ARG A 443 20.59 -21.32 -1.45
CA ARG A 443 20.07 -21.59 -2.79
C ARG A 443 19.71 -20.28 -3.51
N PRO A 444 20.09 -20.09 -4.77
CA PRO A 444 19.79 -18.88 -5.52
C PRO A 444 18.27 -18.74 -5.68
N HIS A 445 17.71 -17.67 -5.15
CA HIS A 445 16.31 -17.33 -5.28
C HIS A 445 16.13 -15.85 -5.62
N MET A 446 14.96 -15.52 -6.17
CA MET A 446 14.57 -14.15 -6.49
C MET A 446 13.17 -13.89 -5.96
N ILE A 447 13.03 -12.80 -5.23
CA ILE A 447 11.72 -12.33 -4.81
C ILE A 447 11.14 -11.45 -5.91
N ARG A 448 9.96 -11.81 -6.40
CA ARG A 448 9.18 -11.02 -7.35
C ARG A 448 7.85 -10.62 -6.70
N VAL A 449 7.29 -9.54 -7.15
CA VAL A 449 5.99 -9.06 -6.68
C VAL A 449 5.00 -9.22 -7.83
N PHE A 450 3.86 -9.82 -7.53
CA PHE A 450 2.76 -9.90 -8.47
C PHE A 450 1.54 -9.19 -7.87
N PRO A 451 0.77 -8.46 -8.67
CA PRO A 451 -0.49 -7.91 -8.19
C PRO A 451 -1.39 -9.07 -7.74
N VAL A 452 -2.07 -8.90 -6.62
CA VAL A 452 -2.98 -9.92 -6.04
C VAL A 452 -4.05 -10.33 -7.03
N SER A 453 -4.52 -9.39 -7.84
CA SER A 453 -5.45 -9.64 -8.94
C SER A 453 -5.24 -8.59 -10.03
N SER A 454 -5.15 -9.03 -11.28
CA SER A 454 -5.19 -8.15 -12.45
C SER A 454 -6.64 -7.77 -12.84
N LEU A 455 -7.63 -8.34 -12.14
CA LEU A 455 -9.04 -8.07 -12.37
C LEU A 455 -9.47 -6.77 -11.70
N ALA A 456 -10.52 -6.14 -12.22
CA ALA A 456 -11.07 -4.92 -11.64
C ALA A 456 -11.44 -5.12 -10.17
N THR A 457 -11.11 -4.14 -9.35
CA THR A 457 -11.41 -4.16 -7.90
C THR A 457 -12.90 -3.98 -7.59
N SER A 458 -13.67 -3.38 -8.51
CA SER A 458 -15.11 -3.26 -8.34
C SER A 458 -15.82 -4.57 -8.69
N PRO A 459 -16.81 -5.02 -7.88
CA PRO A 459 -17.55 -6.25 -8.15
C PRO A 459 -18.16 -6.31 -9.56
N GLN A 460 -18.71 -5.20 -10.04
CA GLN A 460 -19.27 -5.11 -11.40
C GLN A 460 -18.19 -5.17 -12.48
N GLY A 461 -17.06 -4.48 -12.30
CA GLY A 461 -15.95 -4.53 -13.25
C GLY A 461 -15.33 -5.92 -13.32
N ARG A 462 -15.17 -6.62 -12.18
CA ARG A 462 -14.66 -7.99 -12.13
C ARG A 462 -15.59 -8.95 -12.87
N LEU A 463 -16.90 -8.83 -12.64
CA LEU A 463 -17.91 -9.65 -13.31
C LEU A 463 -17.90 -9.44 -14.83
N GLN A 464 -17.75 -8.18 -15.29
CA GLN A 464 -17.64 -7.86 -16.70
C GLN A 464 -16.36 -8.44 -17.32
N GLN A 465 -15.20 -8.29 -16.68
CA GLN A 465 -13.95 -8.81 -17.19
C GLN A 465 -13.93 -10.34 -17.27
N VAL A 466 -14.48 -11.03 -16.25
CA VAL A 466 -14.60 -12.50 -16.29
C VAL A 466 -15.54 -12.93 -17.40
N ALA A 467 -16.65 -12.23 -17.61
CA ALA A 467 -17.55 -12.50 -18.72
C ALA A 467 -16.88 -12.28 -20.09
N ASP A 468 -16.08 -11.23 -20.24
CA ASP A 468 -15.32 -10.96 -21.47
C ASP A 468 -14.26 -12.04 -21.72
N LEU A 469 -13.56 -12.53 -20.68
CA LEU A 469 -12.59 -13.65 -20.79
C LEU A 469 -13.25 -14.97 -21.19
N MET A 470 -14.47 -15.22 -20.69
CA MET A 470 -15.27 -16.38 -21.10
C MET A 470 -15.73 -16.25 -22.57
N GLN A 471 -16.16 -15.06 -23.00
CA GLN A 471 -16.55 -14.81 -24.40
C GLN A 471 -15.37 -14.96 -25.39
N LEU A 472 -14.16 -14.55 -24.98
CA LEU A 472 -12.93 -14.72 -25.75
C LEU A 472 -12.43 -16.17 -25.78
N GLY A 473 -13.05 -17.09 -25.03
CA GLY A 473 -12.63 -18.49 -24.96
C GLY A 473 -11.33 -18.74 -24.19
N ILE A 474 -10.80 -17.71 -23.53
CA ILE A 474 -9.58 -17.83 -22.68
C ILE A 474 -9.93 -18.63 -21.41
N LEU A 475 -11.12 -18.44 -20.90
CA LEU A 475 -11.68 -19.16 -19.76
C LEU A 475 -12.80 -20.08 -20.25
N THR A 476 -12.52 -21.37 -20.28
CA THR A 476 -13.47 -22.40 -20.73
C THR A 476 -14.17 -23.11 -19.56
N ASP A 477 -13.56 -23.07 -18.37
CA ASP A 477 -14.11 -23.69 -17.17
C ASP A 477 -14.93 -22.69 -16.34
N THR A 478 -16.20 -22.99 -16.16
CA THR A 478 -17.13 -22.18 -15.33
C THR A 478 -16.72 -22.14 -13.86
N ASN A 479 -16.02 -23.17 -13.36
CA ASN A 479 -15.54 -23.20 -11.98
C ASN A 479 -14.33 -22.28 -11.80
N ALA A 480 -13.40 -22.27 -12.77
CA ALA A 480 -12.30 -21.32 -12.78
C ALA A 480 -12.81 -19.86 -12.87
N ALA A 481 -13.88 -19.61 -13.65
CA ALA A 481 -14.52 -18.30 -13.71
C ALA A 481 -15.13 -17.87 -12.36
N ARG A 482 -15.77 -18.81 -11.64
CA ARG A 482 -16.32 -18.54 -10.29
C ARG A 482 -15.22 -18.26 -9.26
N GLU A 483 -14.11 -19.01 -9.32
CA GLU A 483 -12.95 -18.78 -8.44
C GLU A 483 -12.34 -17.39 -8.64
N LEU A 484 -12.30 -16.91 -9.87
CA LEU A 484 -11.80 -15.57 -10.20
C LEU A 484 -12.73 -14.43 -9.72
N LEU A 485 -14.03 -14.71 -9.52
CA LEU A 485 -14.98 -13.71 -9.03
C LEU A 485 -14.77 -13.37 -7.56
N GLU A 486 -14.22 -14.28 -6.74
CA GLU A 486 -13.91 -14.08 -5.31
C GLU A 486 -15.07 -13.44 -4.51
N PHE A 487 -16.30 -13.87 -4.75
CA PHE A 487 -17.46 -13.40 -3.98
C PHE A 487 -17.67 -14.28 -2.74
N PRO A 488 -17.72 -13.72 -1.52
CA PRO A 488 -17.85 -14.51 -0.29
C PRO A 488 -19.05 -15.45 -0.25
N ASP A 489 -20.15 -15.06 -0.88
CA ASP A 489 -21.36 -15.89 -0.97
C ASP A 489 -21.18 -17.09 -1.91
N LEU A 490 -20.33 -16.95 -2.94
CA LEU A 490 -19.97 -18.03 -3.85
C LEU A 490 -18.91 -18.95 -3.27
N ASP A 491 -18.06 -18.45 -2.37
CA ASP A 491 -16.99 -19.25 -1.73
C ASP A 491 -17.57 -20.41 -0.93
N ARG A 492 -18.68 -20.20 -0.23
CA ARG A 492 -19.35 -21.27 0.52
C ARG A 492 -19.94 -22.35 -0.40
N TYR A 493 -20.44 -21.95 -1.56
CA TYR A 493 -20.94 -22.88 -2.58
C TYR A 493 -19.77 -23.60 -3.27
N ASN A 494 -18.72 -22.85 -3.61
CA ASN A 494 -17.50 -23.37 -4.21
C ASN A 494 -16.76 -24.34 -3.27
N ALA A 495 -16.72 -24.05 -1.96
CA ALA A 495 -16.06 -24.92 -0.97
C ALA A 495 -16.65 -26.33 -0.93
N VAL A 496 -17.95 -26.47 -1.13
CA VAL A 496 -18.61 -27.81 -1.19
C VAL A 496 -18.25 -28.53 -2.50
N GLU A 497 -18.13 -27.79 -3.61
CA GLU A 497 -17.85 -28.34 -4.94
C GLU A 497 -16.35 -28.56 -5.16
N SER A 498 -15.47 -27.73 -4.55
CA SER A 498 -14.02 -27.84 -4.65
C SER A 498 -13.40 -28.79 -3.62
N ALA A 499 -14.09 -29.12 -2.53
CA ALA A 499 -13.55 -29.95 -1.43
C ALA A 499 -12.93 -31.29 -1.92
N GLY A 500 -13.54 -31.90 -2.93
CA GLY A 500 -12.99 -33.11 -3.56
C GLY A 500 -11.71 -32.88 -4.32
N ARG A 501 -11.58 -31.71 -4.99
CA ARG A 501 -10.38 -31.34 -5.75
C ARG A 501 -9.25 -30.92 -4.82
N ASP A 502 -9.56 -30.11 -3.80
CA ASP A 502 -8.60 -29.68 -2.77
C ASP A 502 -8.01 -30.88 -2.02
N LEU A 503 -8.85 -31.91 -1.75
CA LEU A 503 -8.38 -33.17 -1.18
C LEU A 503 -7.41 -33.90 -2.11
N VAL A 504 -7.71 -33.94 -3.41
CA VAL A 504 -6.83 -34.57 -4.42
C VAL A 504 -5.51 -33.81 -4.52
N ASP A 505 -5.53 -32.48 -4.60
CA ASP A 505 -4.31 -31.66 -4.72
C ASP A 505 -3.41 -31.82 -3.48
N ARG A 506 -4.01 -31.86 -2.28
CA ARG A 506 -3.27 -32.16 -1.05
C ARG A 506 -2.68 -33.58 -1.07
N THR A 507 -3.45 -34.55 -1.53
CA THR A 507 -3.01 -35.96 -1.60
C THR A 507 -1.87 -36.12 -2.60
N ILE A 508 -1.90 -35.44 -3.75
CA ILE A 508 -0.81 -35.41 -4.73
C ILE A 508 0.45 -34.83 -4.10
N GLY A 509 0.33 -33.72 -3.38
CA GLY A 509 1.45 -33.10 -2.66
C GLY A 509 2.07 -34.04 -1.61
N GLU A 510 1.27 -34.80 -0.90
CA GLU A 510 1.74 -35.81 0.07
C GLU A 510 2.47 -36.97 -0.62
N CYS A 511 1.93 -37.47 -1.75
CA CYS A 511 2.57 -38.53 -2.54
C CYS A 511 3.95 -38.09 -3.04
N LEU A 512 4.08 -36.87 -3.54
CA LEU A 512 5.36 -36.32 -4.01
C LEU A 512 6.40 -36.15 -2.90
N ARG A 513 5.95 -36.03 -1.63
CA ARG A 513 6.83 -36.05 -0.45
C ARG A 513 7.22 -37.47 0.01
N GLY A 514 6.85 -38.50 -0.74
CA GLY A 514 7.12 -39.90 -0.40
C GLY A 514 6.14 -40.52 0.58
N ASN A 515 5.01 -39.89 0.90
CA ASN A 515 3.99 -40.42 1.79
C ASN A 515 2.91 -41.16 0.98
N PRO A 516 2.87 -42.51 0.96
CA PRO A 516 1.93 -43.23 0.13
C PRO A 516 0.49 -43.00 0.60
N LYS A 517 -0.36 -42.62 -0.34
CA LYS A 517 -1.80 -42.42 -0.13
C LYS A 517 -2.60 -43.32 -1.08
N THR A 518 -3.83 -43.63 -0.70
CA THR A 518 -4.73 -44.50 -1.48
C THR A 518 -5.88 -43.70 -2.07
N ALA A 519 -6.16 -43.91 -3.34
CA ALA A 519 -7.37 -43.39 -3.96
C ALA A 519 -8.62 -44.13 -3.46
N HIS A 520 -9.71 -43.41 -3.23
CA HIS A 520 -10.99 -44.00 -2.83
C HIS A 520 -12.13 -43.53 -3.76
N PRO A 521 -13.23 -44.32 -3.86
CA PRO A 521 -14.29 -44.05 -4.84
C PRO A 521 -15.05 -42.73 -4.68
N LEU A 522 -14.94 -42.07 -3.52
CA LEU A 522 -15.59 -40.77 -3.27
C LEU A 522 -14.76 -39.58 -3.79
N MET A 523 -13.53 -39.82 -4.21
CA MET A 523 -12.70 -38.77 -4.86
C MET A 523 -13.17 -38.54 -6.30
N PRO A 524 -12.98 -37.32 -6.84
CA PRO A 524 -13.20 -37.06 -8.27
C PRO A 524 -12.11 -37.74 -9.11
N LEU A 525 -12.27 -39.04 -9.40
CA LEU A 525 -11.23 -39.89 -9.99
C LEU A 525 -10.71 -39.36 -11.34
N ASP A 526 -11.58 -38.75 -12.16
CA ASP A 526 -11.20 -38.13 -13.43
C ASP A 526 -10.21 -36.97 -13.20
N TYR A 527 -10.44 -36.18 -12.17
CA TYR A 527 -9.55 -35.09 -11.77
C TYR A 527 -8.21 -35.63 -11.23
N VAL A 528 -8.24 -36.70 -10.42
CA VAL A 528 -7.04 -37.39 -9.92
C VAL A 528 -6.13 -37.80 -11.08
N VAL A 529 -6.68 -38.47 -12.09
CA VAL A 529 -5.90 -38.96 -13.24
C VAL A 529 -5.32 -37.77 -14.03
N ARG A 530 -6.16 -36.79 -14.39
CA ARG A 530 -5.76 -35.67 -15.21
C ARG A 530 -4.74 -34.78 -14.50
N LYS A 531 -5.01 -34.38 -13.27
CA LYS A 531 -4.14 -33.51 -12.47
C LYS A 531 -2.88 -34.23 -12.01
N GLY A 532 -3.04 -35.51 -11.57
CA GLY A 532 -1.91 -36.34 -11.16
C GLY A 532 -0.91 -36.59 -12.26
N THR A 533 -1.35 -36.84 -13.50
CA THR A 533 -0.43 -36.98 -14.65
C THR A 533 0.31 -35.69 -14.94
N LEU A 534 -0.38 -34.54 -14.92
CA LEU A 534 0.25 -33.24 -15.14
C LEU A 534 1.33 -32.93 -14.07
N GLU A 535 0.99 -33.15 -12.79
CA GLU A 535 1.91 -32.91 -11.67
C GLU A 535 3.07 -33.92 -11.66
N HIS A 536 2.84 -35.17 -12.12
CA HIS A 536 3.90 -36.16 -12.32
C HIS A 536 4.90 -35.69 -13.36
N ASP A 537 4.43 -35.25 -14.55
CA ASP A 537 5.30 -34.79 -15.63
C ASP A 537 6.10 -33.55 -15.21
N LEU A 538 5.47 -32.64 -14.46
CA LEU A 538 6.15 -31.47 -13.91
C LEU A 538 7.20 -31.87 -12.86
N ALA A 539 6.87 -32.78 -11.95
CA ALA A 539 7.77 -33.24 -10.89
C ALA A 539 8.96 -34.02 -11.47
N GLU A 540 8.74 -34.81 -12.54
CA GLU A 540 9.81 -35.52 -13.28
C GLU A 540 10.75 -34.53 -13.98
N LEU A 541 10.22 -33.49 -14.63
CA LEU A 541 11.01 -32.40 -15.23
C LEU A 541 11.83 -31.63 -14.16
N ASP A 542 11.30 -31.52 -12.96
CA ASP A 542 11.92 -30.81 -11.84
C ASP A 542 12.91 -31.67 -11.06
N GLY A 543 13.05 -32.98 -11.42
CA GLY A 543 14.00 -33.89 -10.79
C GLY A 543 13.56 -34.37 -9.40
N CYS A 544 12.26 -34.57 -9.19
CA CYS A 544 11.72 -35.17 -7.96
C CYS A 544 12.29 -36.58 -7.72
N ASP A 545 12.41 -36.95 -6.47
CA ASP A 545 12.88 -38.27 -6.06
C ASP A 545 11.97 -39.40 -6.65
N GLU A 546 12.60 -40.47 -7.10
CA GLU A 546 11.92 -41.58 -7.75
C GLU A 546 10.85 -42.24 -6.82
N ASP A 547 11.11 -42.22 -5.50
CA ASP A 547 10.15 -42.75 -4.51
C ASP A 547 8.85 -41.92 -4.49
N GLY A 548 8.95 -40.57 -4.59
CA GLY A 548 7.80 -39.67 -4.68
C GLY A 548 7.03 -39.85 -5.99
N LEU A 549 7.76 -39.98 -7.11
CA LEU A 549 7.17 -40.23 -8.43
C LEU A 549 6.48 -41.58 -8.48
N GLN A 550 7.07 -42.62 -7.89
CA GLN A 550 6.46 -43.95 -7.82
C GLN A 550 5.18 -43.94 -6.97
N CYS A 551 5.20 -43.28 -5.81
CA CYS A 551 3.99 -43.10 -5.00
C CYS A 551 2.86 -42.41 -5.78
N LEU A 552 3.17 -41.40 -6.58
CA LEU A 552 2.16 -40.73 -7.38
C LEU A 552 1.66 -41.59 -8.54
N ARG A 553 2.54 -42.37 -9.21
CA ARG A 553 2.14 -43.37 -10.24
C ARG A 553 1.19 -44.40 -9.66
N ASP A 554 1.49 -44.92 -8.47
CA ASP A 554 0.63 -45.91 -7.79
C ASP A 554 -0.73 -45.31 -7.44
N PHE A 555 -0.77 -44.05 -6.96
CA PHE A 555 -2.00 -43.34 -6.69
C PHE A 555 -2.85 -43.13 -7.96
N ILE A 556 -2.24 -42.74 -9.08
CA ILE A 556 -2.92 -42.58 -10.37
C ILE A 556 -3.44 -43.91 -10.89
N SER A 557 -2.62 -44.97 -10.83
CA SER A 557 -3.01 -46.33 -11.30
C SER A 557 -4.19 -46.87 -10.49
N MET A 558 -4.21 -46.63 -9.18
CA MET A 558 -5.31 -47.00 -8.30
C MET A 558 -6.61 -46.26 -8.66
N ALA A 559 -6.52 -44.95 -8.95
CA ALA A 559 -7.64 -44.15 -9.41
C ALA A 559 -8.19 -44.66 -10.77
N GLN A 560 -7.30 -44.98 -11.71
CA GLN A 560 -7.69 -45.59 -13.01
C GLN A 560 -8.40 -46.92 -12.83
N THR A 561 -7.91 -47.77 -11.93
CA THR A 561 -8.53 -49.09 -11.64
C THR A 561 -9.94 -48.89 -11.07
N LEU A 562 -10.12 -47.92 -10.17
CA LEU A 562 -11.43 -47.58 -9.61
C LEU A 562 -12.39 -47.01 -10.67
N MET A 563 -11.90 -46.21 -11.61
CA MET A 563 -12.69 -45.68 -12.73
C MET A 563 -13.19 -46.81 -13.64
N VAL A 564 -12.32 -47.78 -13.97
CA VAL A 564 -12.71 -48.95 -14.77
C VAL A 564 -13.73 -49.83 -14.05
N ALA A 565 -13.56 -50.02 -12.74
CA ALA A 565 -14.50 -50.76 -11.92
C ALA A 565 -15.89 -50.10 -11.78
N ALA A 566 -15.93 -48.75 -11.82
CA ALA A 566 -17.14 -47.96 -11.75
C ALA A 566 -17.84 -47.79 -13.12
N ALA A 567 -17.17 -48.13 -14.23
CA ALA A 567 -17.76 -48.05 -15.55
C ALA A 567 -18.93 -49.05 -15.67
N PRO A 568 -20.11 -48.67 -16.18
CA PRO A 568 -21.20 -49.61 -16.41
C PRO A 568 -20.75 -50.70 -17.38
N PRO A 569 -21.14 -51.98 -17.14
CA PRO A 569 -20.76 -53.07 -18.04
C PRO A 569 -21.22 -52.75 -19.47
N PRO A 570 -20.40 -53.07 -20.49
CA PRO A 570 -20.78 -52.81 -21.87
C PRO A 570 -22.15 -53.43 -22.14
N ALA A 571 -23.07 -52.65 -22.68
CA ALA A 571 -24.41 -53.11 -22.99
C ALA A 571 -24.30 -54.39 -23.83
N PRO A 572 -25.06 -55.44 -23.50
CA PRO A 572 -25.02 -56.69 -24.26
C PRO A 572 -25.35 -56.37 -25.71
N ALA A 573 -24.47 -56.80 -26.63
CA ALA A 573 -24.68 -56.64 -28.05
C ALA A 573 -26.04 -57.27 -28.42
N LEU A 574 -26.97 -56.44 -28.88
CA LEU A 574 -28.23 -56.89 -29.43
C LEU A 574 -27.94 -57.82 -30.62
N PRO A 575 -28.40 -59.12 -30.61
CA PRO A 575 -28.23 -60.00 -31.75
C PRO A 575 -29.12 -59.46 -32.89
N GLY A 576 -28.55 -58.91 -33.94
CA GLY A 576 -29.33 -58.60 -35.14
C GLY A 576 -29.07 -57.25 -35.83
N ALA A 577 -27.89 -56.58 -35.66
CA ALA A 577 -27.55 -55.48 -36.54
C ALA A 577 -26.82 -55.99 -37.79
N PRO A 578 -27.29 -55.75 -39.01
CA PRO A 578 -26.59 -56.20 -40.23
C PRO A 578 -25.31 -55.37 -40.45
N MET A 579 -24.27 -56.11 -40.85
CA MET A 579 -22.97 -55.56 -41.23
C MET A 579 -23.09 -54.47 -42.32
N PRO A 580 -22.37 -53.35 -42.25
CA PRO A 580 -22.28 -52.41 -43.35
C PRO A 580 -21.25 -52.87 -44.38
N GLY A 581 -21.74 -53.39 -45.49
CA GLY A 581 -20.87 -53.85 -46.58
C GLY A 581 -21.65 -54.39 -47.76
N GLY A 582 -22.33 -53.52 -48.51
CA GLY A 582 -22.90 -53.85 -49.82
C GLY A 582 -23.06 -52.60 -50.70
N PRO A 583 -22.75 -52.66 -51.99
CA PRO A 583 -22.68 -51.47 -52.87
C PRO A 583 -24.09 -50.88 -53.15
N MET A 584 -24.18 -49.55 -53.16
CA MET A 584 -25.36 -48.76 -53.48
C MET A 584 -25.85 -49.00 -54.95
N PRO A 585 -27.18 -49.15 -55.18
CA PRO A 585 -27.74 -48.97 -56.51
C PRO A 585 -28.05 -47.49 -56.81
N PRO A 586 -27.97 -47.07 -58.09
CA PRO A 586 -28.16 -45.66 -58.47
C PRO A 586 -29.64 -45.27 -58.65
N GLY A 587 -30.00 -44.08 -58.23
CA GLY A 587 -31.13 -43.35 -58.73
C GLY A 587 -32.36 -43.29 -57.85
N GLY A 588 -32.56 -42.15 -57.22
CA GLY A 588 -33.81 -41.75 -56.57
C GLY A 588 -33.80 -40.25 -56.29
N ALA A 589 -34.73 -39.55 -56.95
CA ALA A 589 -34.83 -38.10 -56.99
C ALA A 589 -34.97 -37.43 -55.60
N MET A 590 -34.37 -36.28 -55.47
CA MET A 590 -34.46 -35.31 -54.38
C MET A 590 -35.89 -34.73 -54.25
N PRO A 591 -36.49 -34.62 -53.05
CA PRO A 591 -37.68 -33.80 -52.85
C PRO A 591 -37.31 -32.31 -52.68
N PRO A 592 -38.23 -31.39 -53.06
CA PRO A 592 -37.95 -29.95 -53.11
C PRO A 592 -37.89 -29.33 -51.69
N ALA A 593 -37.07 -28.28 -51.58
CA ALA A 593 -36.87 -27.46 -50.39
C ALA A 593 -38.16 -26.65 -50.02
N PRO A 594 -38.40 -26.42 -48.73
CA PRO A 594 -39.48 -25.56 -48.28
C PRO A 594 -39.19 -24.06 -48.54
N PRO A 595 -40.24 -23.22 -48.73
CA PRO A 595 -40.06 -21.81 -49.10
C PRO A 595 -39.59 -20.90 -47.98
N GLU A 596 -38.72 -19.98 -48.32
CA GLU A 596 -38.27 -18.87 -47.48
C GLU A 596 -39.47 -17.99 -47.06
N MET A 597 -39.60 -17.75 -45.75
CA MET A 597 -40.51 -16.69 -45.27
C MET A 597 -39.76 -15.34 -45.28
N GLY A 598 -40.31 -14.44 -46.04
CA GLY A 598 -39.84 -13.08 -46.24
C GLY A 598 -39.93 -12.23 -44.99
N VAL A 599 -38.89 -11.45 -44.80
CA VAL A 599 -38.82 -10.30 -43.88
C VAL A 599 -39.54 -9.14 -44.62
N ALA A 600 -40.52 -8.55 -44.01
CA ALA A 600 -41.05 -7.25 -44.37
C ALA A 600 -40.76 -6.20 -43.31
N PRO A 601 -40.79 -4.87 -43.61
CA PRO A 601 -39.76 -3.85 -43.35
C PRO A 601 -39.71 -3.28 -41.95
#